data_7b4698e9eb804bcf3e538dd7d10989c3
#
_entry.id   7b4698e9eb804bcf3e538dd7d10989c3
#
_cell.length_a   1.000
_cell.length_b   1.000
_cell.length_c   1.000
_cell.angle_alpha   90.00
_cell.angle_beta   90.00
_cell.angle_gamma   90.00
#
_symmetry.space_group_name_H-M   'P 1'
#
loop_
_entity.id
_entity.type
_entity.pdbx_description
1 polymer ?
#
loop_
_entity_poly.entity_id
_entity_poly.type
_entity_poly.pdbx_seq_one_letter_code
_entity_poly.pdbx_strand_id
1 'polypeptide(L)'
;MKSWKIIFTTVLSALVCFGLLPVANAAEPTAPDTALAGGNTADGQLALANLSGGFYNSAFGVYSLLSLTDASFDTGIGAGALLSDNGGTNTAVGAGALFSNTTGSANNAVGAFALFTNDSGTFDNAHGRDALLNNLDGSENNAFGDLALSSNTSGSTNTAVGDDALFSCTEGSANVALGDEAGANLTTGDQNVYIGAGVSAGAVDELRFIRIGDTSFTDYDCFIAGIFGRGIDAGTAVIVGIDANQKLGTVPINVNGVSVPFKPQAMVDESLKQQKRIAELEGTVARLAGMVKEQAAQIQKVSAQLEVTKAPQTVANK
;
A
#
# COMPACT_ATOMS: atom_id res chain seq x y z
N MET A 1 21.66 2.56 19.60
CA MET A 1 22.41 1.83 20.64
C MET A 1 21.62 1.51 21.93
N LYS A 2 20.52 2.20 22.23
CA LYS A 2 19.67 1.87 23.41
C LYS A 2 18.66 0.76 23.12
N SER A 3 18.05 0.72 21.91
CA SER A 3 17.06 -0.32 21.55
C SER A 3 17.70 -1.72 21.43
N TRP A 4 18.92 -1.84 20.94
CA TRP A 4 19.61 -3.13 20.91
C TRP A 4 19.81 -3.76 22.31
N LYS A 5 19.93 -2.94 23.33
CA LYS A 5 20.07 -3.45 24.71
C LYS A 5 18.76 -4.01 25.27
N ILE A 6 17.62 -3.47 24.87
CA ILE A 6 16.29 -3.94 25.31
C ILE A 6 15.96 -5.26 24.61
N ILE A 7 16.21 -5.35 23.31
CA ILE A 7 16.01 -6.58 22.53
C ILE A 7 16.93 -7.70 23.07
N PHE A 8 18.20 -7.40 23.38
CA PHE A 8 19.12 -8.39 23.90
C PHE A 8 18.78 -8.84 25.32
N THR A 9 18.21 -7.97 26.17
CA THR A 9 17.80 -8.34 27.53
C THR A 9 16.51 -9.16 27.54
N THR A 10 15.53 -8.86 26.70
CA THR A 10 14.29 -9.65 26.61
C THR A 10 14.51 -11.01 25.95
N VAL A 11 15.27 -11.07 24.86
CA VAL A 11 15.65 -12.33 24.21
C VAL A 11 16.56 -13.16 25.14
N LEU A 12 17.48 -12.51 25.87
CA LEU A 12 18.36 -13.21 26.81
C LEU A 12 17.59 -13.70 28.04
N SER A 13 16.59 -12.97 28.54
CA SER A 13 15.74 -13.46 29.65
C SER A 13 14.83 -14.62 29.20
N ALA A 14 14.31 -14.59 27.97
CA ALA A 14 13.59 -15.72 27.39
C ALA A 14 14.52 -16.94 27.18
N LEU A 15 15.72 -16.74 26.65
CA LEU A 15 16.70 -17.83 26.52
C LEU A 15 17.16 -18.41 27.88
N VAL A 16 17.29 -17.59 28.90
CA VAL A 16 17.66 -18.05 30.26
C VAL A 16 16.50 -18.85 30.89
N CYS A 17 15.24 -18.51 30.62
CA CYS A 17 14.11 -19.35 31.04
C CYS A 17 14.11 -20.72 30.31
N PHE A 18 14.52 -20.78 29.05
CA PHE A 18 14.64 -22.05 28.32
C PHE A 18 15.88 -22.87 28.70
N GLY A 19 16.97 -22.22 29.16
CA GLY A 19 18.25 -22.88 29.46
C GLY A 19 18.37 -23.50 30.85
N LEU A 20 17.43 -23.23 31.78
CA LEU A 20 17.45 -23.75 33.14
C LEU A 20 16.42 -24.87 33.39
N LEU A 21 15.72 -25.33 32.34
CA LEU A 21 14.79 -26.42 32.47
C LEU A 21 15.55 -27.75 32.39
N PRO A 22 15.19 -28.75 33.25
CA PRO A 22 15.74 -30.08 33.12
C PRO A 22 15.45 -30.61 31.72
N VAL A 23 16.43 -31.26 31.11
CA VAL A 23 16.30 -31.94 29.81
C VAL A 23 15.00 -32.73 29.86
N ALA A 24 13.99 -32.27 29.15
CA ALA A 24 12.73 -32.99 29.03
C ALA A 24 13.04 -34.34 28.39
N ASN A 25 12.92 -35.43 29.15
CA ASN A 25 12.76 -36.76 28.57
C ASN A 25 11.56 -36.68 27.62
N ALA A 26 11.67 -37.31 26.46
CA ALA A 26 10.56 -37.43 25.53
C ALA A 26 9.26 -37.68 26.30
N ALA A 27 8.29 -36.85 26.03
CA ALA A 27 7.02 -36.83 26.73
C ALA A 27 6.53 -38.26 27.04
N GLU A 28 6.33 -38.59 28.30
CA GLU A 28 5.45 -39.68 28.67
C GLU A 28 4.15 -39.47 27.87
N PRO A 29 3.57 -40.50 27.28
CA PRO A 29 2.28 -40.37 26.66
C PRO A 29 1.32 -39.85 27.74
N THR A 30 0.96 -38.59 27.63
CA THR A 30 -0.04 -37.98 28.48
C THR A 30 -1.32 -38.78 28.37
N ALA A 31 -2.04 -38.89 29.47
CA ALA A 31 -3.29 -39.62 29.56
C ALA A 31 -4.17 -39.41 28.32
N PRO A 32 -4.93 -40.42 27.91
CA PRO A 32 -5.72 -40.32 26.69
C PRO A 32 -6.60 -39.09 26.73
N ASP A 33 -6.67 -38.37 25.60
CA ASP A 33 -7.55 -37.27 25.27
C ASP A 33 -8.77 -37.14 26.18
N THR A 34 -8.59 -36.64 27.38
CA THR A 34 -9.70 -36.23 28.21
C THR A 34 -10.01 -34.81 27.76
N ALA A 35 -11.10 -34.64 27.03
CA ALA A 35 -11.64 -33.32 26.72
C ALA A 35 -11.65 -32.50 28.00
N LEU A 36 -10.87 -31.44 28.08
CA LEU A 36 -10.88 -30.51 29.19
C LEU A 36 -12.28 -29.90 29.31
N ALA A 37 -12.71 -29.59 30.55
CA ALA A 37 -13.99 -28.92 30.73
C ALA A 37 -14.09 -27.67 29.86
N GLY A 38 -15.29 -27.36 29.35
CA GLY A 38 -15.50 -26.17 28.50
C GLY A 38 -15.12 -26.33 27.03
N GLY A 39 -14.91 -27.55 26.54
CA GLY A 39 -14.54 -27.79 25.13
C GLY A 39 -13.11 -27.38 24.82
N ASN A 40 -12.24 -27.33 25.84
CA ASN A 40 -10.83 -27.00 25.66
C ASN A 40 -10.00 -28.26 25.28
N THR A 41 -8.94 -28.04 24.54
CA THR A 41 -8.00 -29.09 24.13
C THR A 41 -6.57 -28.68 24.48
N ALA A 42 -5.80 -29.57 25.10
CA ALA A 42 -4.41 -29.33 25.43
C ALA A 42 -3.54 -30.56 25.14
N ASP A 43 -2.43 -30.36 24.41
CA ASP A 43 -1.39 -31.36 24.21
C ASP A 43 -0.01 -30.69 24.27
N GLY A 44 0.76 -31.08 25.24
CA GLY A 44 2.08 -30.51 25.53
C GLY A 44 2.33 -30.28 26.99
N GLN A 45 3.60 -30.27 27.38
CA GLN A 45 3.97 -30.02 28.78
C GLN A 45 3.44 -28.65 29.27
N LEU A 46 2.60 -28.62 30.28
CA LEU A 46 1.99 -27.44 30.88
C LEU A 46 1.13 -26.59 29.91
N ALA A 47 0.65 -27.18 28.81
CA ALA A 47 -0.36 -26.53 27.99
C ALA A 47 -1.66 -26.32 28.78
N LEU A 48 -2.23 -25.11 28.76
CA LEU A 48 -3.43 -24.71 29.53
C LEU A 48 -3.36 -25.02 31.04
N ALA A 49 -2.16 -25.06 31.64
CA ALA A 49 -2.00 -25.53 33.01
C ALA A 49 -2.73 -24.66 34.06
N ASN A 50 -2.94 -23.37 33.82
CA ASN A 50 -3.58 -22.45 34.75
C ASN A 50 -5.06 -22.16 34.43
N LEU A 51 -5.63 -22.84 33.42
CA LEU A 51 -7.01 -22.61 33.01
C LEU A 51 -8.00 -22.88 34.16
N SER A 52 -8.83 -21.92 34.47
CA SER A 52 -9.84 -22.00 35.54
C SER A 52 -11.28 -21.89 35.04
N GLY A 53 -11.55 -21.18 33.96
CA GLY A 53 -12.90 -20.89 33.51
C GLY A 53 -13.12 -20.67 32.00
N GLY A 54 -12.07 -20.59 31.18
CA GLY A 54 -12.18 -20.34 29.75
C GLY A 54 -12.80 -21.48 28.94
N PHE A 55 -13.34 -21.16 27.75
CA PHE A 55 -14.03 -22.10 26.87
C PHE A 55 -13.43 -22.12 25.48
N TYR A 56 -13.46 -23.30 24.85
CA TYR A 56 -13.09 -23.49 23.43
C TYR A 56 -11.66 -23.05 23.09
N ASN A 57 -10.72 -23.24 24.02
CA ASN A 57 -9.30 -22.97 23.78
C ASN A 57 -8.59 -24.23 23.24
N SER A 58 -7.62 -24.03 22.37
CA SER A 58 -6.81 -25.10 21.78
C SER A 58 -5.33 -24.81 21.98
N ALA A 59 -4.61 -25.65 22.73
CA ALA A 59 -3.21 -25.48 23.08
C ALA A 59 -2.40 -26.72 22.67
N PHE A 60 -1.49 -26.55 21.72
CA PHE A 60 -0.58 -27.60 21.25
C PHE A 60 0.87 -27.13 21.34
N GLY A 61 1.63 -27.71 22.24
CA GLY A 61 3.04 -27.40 22.43
C GLY A 61 3.41 -27.11 23.88
N VAL A 62 4.69 -27.20 24.21
CA VAL A 62 5.22 -26.91 25.55
C VAL A 62 4.89 -25.46 25.91
N TYR A 63 4.24 -25.26 27.06
CA TYR A 63 3.83 -23.95 27.59
C TYR A 63 2.86 -23.14 26.74
N SER A 64 2.19 -23.78 25.78
CA SER A 64 1.14 -23.11 24.99
C SER A 64 -0.02 -22.72 25.91
N LEU A 65 -0.45 -21.43 25.86
CA LEU A 65 -1.53 -20.88 26.71
C LEU A 65 -1.33 -21.14 28.20
N LEU A 66 -0.07 -21.15 28.69
CA LEU A 66 0.26 -21.52 30.07
C LEU A 66 -0.46 -20.64 31.09
N SER A 67 -0.48 -19.32 30.88
CA SER A 67 -0.99 -18.36 31.85
C SER A 67 -2.49 -18.08 31.72
N LEU A 68 -3.15 -18.66 30.72
CA LEU A 68 -4.58 -18.44 30.47
C LEU A 68 -5.42 -18.90 31.66
N THR A 69 -6.26 -18.01 32.18
CA THR A 69 -7.14 -18.30 33.32
C THR A 69 -8.60 -18.46 32.93
N ASP A 70 -9.21 -17.47 32.32
CA ASP A 70 -10.65 -17.42 32.04
C ASP A 70 -11.01 -16.88 30.64
N ALA A 71 -10.03 -16.51 29.82
CA ALA A 71 -10.26 -16.11 28.44
C ALA A 71 -10.67 -17.32 27.57
N SER A 72 -11.28 -17.03 26.43
CA SER A 72 -11.93 -18.04 25.59
C SER A 72 -11.64 -17.82 24.11
N PHE A 73 -11.78 -18.90 23.35
CA PHE A 73 -11.60 -18.91 21.90
C PHE A 73 -10.15 -18.65 21.46
N ASP A 74 -9.17 -19.02 22.28
CA ASP A 74 -7.77 -18.89 21.95
C ASP A 74 -7.21 -20.15 21.32
N THR A 75 -6.35 -19.99 20.33
CA THR A 75 -5.65 -21.07 19.67
C THR A 75 -4.15 -20.85 19.73
N GLY A 76 -3.42 -21.66 20.47
CA GLY A 76 -1.96 -21.64 20.58
C GLY A 76 -1.36 -22.92 20.03
N ILE A 77 -0.61 -22.86 18.95
CA ILE A 77 0.10 -24.00 18.35
C ILE A 77 1.59 -23.66 18.24
N GLY A 78 2.39 -24.24 19.09
CA GLY A 78 3.83 -24.01 19.15
C GLY A 78 4.33 -23.88 20.58
N ALA A 79 5.63 -24.05 20.77
CA ALA A 79 6.24 -23.87 22.09
C ALA A 79 6.12 -22.41 22.56
N GLY A 80 5.47 -22.16 23.69
CA GLY A 80 5.25 -20.83 24.23
C GLY A 80 4.30 -19.94 23.41
N ALA A 81 3.51 -20.50 22.51
CA ALA A 81 2.46 -19.74 21.83
C ALA A 81 1.43 -19.25 22.84
N LEU A 82 1.13 -17.92 22.86
CA LEU A 82 0.21 -17.29 23.84
C LEU A 82 0.57 -17.60 25.31
N LEU A 83 1.88 -17.61 25.64
CA LEU A 83 2.32 -18.04 26.96
C LEU A 83 1.73 -17.18 28.08
N SER A 84 1.69 -15.86 27.93
CA SER A 84 1.26 -14.90 28.95
C SER A 84 -0.19 -14.44 28.80
N ASP A 85 -0.95 -15.06 27.90
CA ASP A 85 -2.24 -14.57 27.43
C ASP A 85 -3.33 -14.61 28.49
N ASN A 86 -4.09 -13.53 28.59
CA ASN A 86 -5.38 -13.42 29.24
C ASN A 86 -6.37 -12.57 28.43
N GLY A 87 -6.00 -12.16 27.21
CA GLY A 87 -6.92 -11.68 26.18
C GLY A 87 -7.75 -12.83 25.62
N GLY A 88 -8.71 -12.58 24.79
CA GLY A 88 -9.52 -13.65 24.20
C GLY A 88 -9.54 -13.55 22.67
N THR A 89 -9.94 -14.63 22.03
CA THR A 89 -10.08 -14.68 20.55
C THR A 89 -8.76 -14.49 19.79
N ASN A 90 -7.63 -14.89 20.37
CA ASN A 90 -6.32 -14.83 19.73
C ASN A 90 -5.98 -16.15 19.02
N THR A 91 -5.28 -16.06 17.91
CA THR A 91 -4.72 -17.22 17.21
C THR A 91 -3.22 -17.06 17.07
N ALA A 92 -2.45 -18.01 17.61
CA ALA A 92 -1.00 -18.03 17.51
C ALA A 92 -0.52 -19.39 16.98
N VAL A 93 0.15 -19.37 15.84
CA VAL A 93 0.72 -20.57 15.22
C VAL A 93 2.22 -20.33 14.95
N GLY A 94 3.06 -20.90 15.79
CA GLY A 94 4.51 -20.73 15.71
C GLY A 94 5.14 -20.70 17.10
N ALA A 95 6.42 -21.04 17.20
CA ALA A 95 7.14 -20.94 18.46
C ALA A 95 7.22 -19.46 18.90
N GLY A 96 6.76 -19.14 20.11
CA GLY A 96 6.75 -17.78 20.65
C GLY A 96 5.80 -16.79 19.96
N ALA A 97 4.88 -17.24 19.12
CA ALA A 97 3.85 -16.36 18.58
C ALA A 97 2.96 -15.82 19.70
N LEU A 98 2.74 -14.48 19.76
CA LEU A 98 1.99 -13.80 20.85
C LEU A 98 2.48 -14.16 22.26
N PHE A 99 3.78 -14.35 22.41
CA PHE A 99 4.38 -14.86 23.66
C PHE A 99 4.05 -14.00 24.88
N SER A 100 4.13 -12.67 24.74
CA SER A 100 3.97 -11.70 25.83
C SER A 100 2.59 -11.06 25.88
N ASN A 101 1.63 -11.54 25.08
CA ASN A 101 0.28 -10.97 25.05
C ASN A 101 -0.35 -11.07 26.44
N THR A 102 -0.75 -9.93 27.03
CA THR A 102 -1.38 -9.97 28.35
C THR A 102 -2.88 -9.69 28.30
N THR A 103 -3.29 -8.67 27.58
CA THR A 103 -4.69 -8.25 27.47
C THR A 103 -5.14 -8.03 26.00
N GLY A 104 -4.23 -8.10 25.05
CA GLY A 104 -4.56 -7.97 23.64
C GLY A 104 -5.53 -9.04 23.16
N SER A 105 -6.46 -8.69 22.31
CA SER A 105 -7.51 -9.59 21.84
C SER A 105 -7.74 -9.51 20.33
N ALA A 106 -8.32 -10.57 19.78
CA ALA A 106 -8.60 -10.67 18.33
C ALA A 106 -7.35 -10.53 17.45
N ASN A 107 -6.21 -10.99 17.95
CA ASN A 107 -4.95 -10.99 17.19
C ASN A 107 -4.73 -12.33 16.49
N ASN A 108 -4.10 -12.30 15.34
CA ASN A 108 -3.77 -13.46 14.54
C ASN A 108 -2.27 -13.44 14.19
N ALA A 109 -1.50 -14.34 14.80
CA ALA A 109 -0.05 -14.44 14.64
C ALA A 109 0.33 -15.80 14.05
N VAL A 110 0.88 -15.82 12.85
CA VAL A 110 1.34 -17.04 12.17
C VAL A 110 2.80 -16.89 11.76
N GLY A 111 3.68 -17.57 12.44
CA GLY A 111 5.12 -17.49 12.24
C GLY A 111 5.88 -17.54 13.56
N ALA A 112 7.14 -17.97 13.53
CA ALA A 112 7.96 -17.92 14.74
C ALA A 112 8.15 -16.45 15.17
N PHE A 113 7.87 -16.16 16.44
CA PHE A 113 7.97 -14.84 17.08
C PHE A 113 7.08 -13.75 16.47
N ALA A 114 6.07 -14.09 15.70
CA ALA A 114 5.06 -13.13 15.23
C ALA A 114 4.33 -12.53 16.44
N LEU A 115 4.20 -11.18 16.52
CA LEU A 115 3.60 -10.45 17.66
C LEU A 115 4.21 -10.81 19.03
N PHE A 116 5.51 -11.10 19.06
CA PHE A 116 6.16 -11.66 20.26
C PHE A 116 6.01 -10.79 21.50
N THR A 117 6.14 -9.47 21.40
CA THR A 117 6.08 -8.54 22.53
C THR A 117 4.73 -7.85 22.69
N ASN A 118 3.72 -8.26 21.94
CA ASN A 118 2.40 -7.65 22.08
C ASN A 118 1.94 -7.72 23.53
N ASP A 119 1.53 -6.58 24.10
CA ASP A 119 1.00 -6.52 25.47
C ASP A 119 -0.53 -6.30 25.44
N SER A 120 -0.96 -5.24 24.81
CA SER A 120 -2.37 -4.82 24.77
C SER A 120 -2.90 -4.49 23.37
N GLY A 121 -2.09 -4.60 22.33
CA GLY A 121 -2.51 -4.40 20.94
C GLY A 121 -3.62 -5.35 20.53
N THR A 122 -4.58 -4.87 19.73
CA THR A 122 -5.77 -5.62 19.33
C THR A 122 -6.01 -5.57 17.83
N PHE A 123 -6.68 -6.61 17.29
CA PHE A 123 -7.02 -6.71 15.88
C PHE A 123 -5.79 -6.70 14.94
N ASP A 124 -4.65 -7.17 15.42
CA ASP A 124 -3.43 -7.26 14.65
C ASP A 124 -3.34 -8.60 13.91
N ASN A 125 -2.89 -8.55 12.67
CA ASN A 125 -2.60 -9.73 11.84
C ASN A 125 -1.12 -9.75 11.49
N ALA A 126 -0.39 -10.74 11.95
CA ALA A 126 1.03 -10.94 11.68
C ALA A 126 1.28 -12.31 11.05
N HIS A 127 1.68 -12.34 9.81
CA HIS A 127 1.99 -13.55 9.06
C HIS A 127 3.41 -13.48 8.50
N GLY A 128 4.33 -14.16 9.14
CA GLY A 128 5.76 -14.20 8.82
C GLY A 128 6.60 -14.32 10.07
N ARG A 129 7.83 -14.78 9.94
CA ARG A 129 8.78 -14.79 11.05
C ARG A 129 9.08 -13.35 11.48
N ASP A 130 9.01 -13.09 12.78
CA ASP A 130 9.26 -11.76 13.37
C ASP A 130 8.33 -10.63 12.84
N ALA A 131 7.21 -10.97 12.18
CA ALA A 131 6.21 -9.97 11.80
C ALA A 131 5.60 -9.33 13.06
N LEU A 132 5.54 -7.96 13.11
CA LEU A 132 5.09 -7.19 14.28
C LEU A 132 5.81 -7.59 15.59
N LEU A 133 7.07 -8.02 15.52
CA LEU A 133 7.84 -8.57 16.65
C LEU A 133 7.77 -7.68 17.89
N ASN A 134 7.94 -6.38 17.75
CA ASN A 134 8.06 -5.41 18.84
C ASN A 134 6.77 -4.63 19.15
N ASN A 135 5.63 -5.02 18.59
CA ASN A 135 4.36 -4.35 18.87
C ASN A 135 4.05 -4.42 20.35
N LEU A 136 3.76 -3.29 20.99
CA LEU A 136 3.36 -3.23 22.39
C LEU A 136 1.86 -2.99 22.55
N ASP A 137 1.38 -1.88 22.01
CA ASP A 137 0.01 -1.39 22.12
C ASP A 137 -0.59 -0.90 20.80
N GLY A 138 0.18 -0.94 19.71
CA GLY A 138 -0.34 -0.69 18.36
C GLY A 138 -1.44 -1.67 17.99
N SER A 139 -2.47 -1.20 17.29
CA SER A 139 -3.66 -1.99 16.99
C SER A 139 -4.07 -1.86 15.51
N GLU A 140 -4.86 -2.84 15.03
CA GLU A 140 -5.37 -2.86 13.65
C GLU A 140 -4.28 -2.92 12.58
N ASN A 141 -3.10 -3.44 12.91
CA ASN A 141 -2.00 -3.59 11.95
C ASN A 141 -2.10 -4.91 11.20
N ASN A 142 -1.74 -4.87 9.92
CA ASN A 142 -1.70 -6.04 9.05
C ASN A 142 -0.29 -6.19 8.48
N ALA A 143 0.45 -7.20 8.90
CA ALA A 143 1.83 -7.49 8.51
C ALA A 143 1.93 -8.88 7.87
N PHE A 144 2.26 -8.96 6.59
CA PHE A 144 2.41 -10.18 5.82
C PHE A 144 3.78 -10.21 5.14
N GLY A 145 4.70 -10.95 5.68
CA GLY A 145 6.10 -11.10 5.25
C GLY A 145 7.04 -11.25 6.44
N ASP A 146 8.20 -11.81 6.23
CA ASP A 146 9.24 -11.86 7.25
C ASP A 146 9.62 -10.44 7.65
N LEU A 147 9.73 -10.17 8.95
CA LEU A 147 10.10 -8.86 9.50
C LEU A 147 9.15 -7.69 9.10
N ALA A 148 8.01 -7.94 8.47
CA ALA A 148 7.05 -6.89 8.17
C ALA A 148 6.60 -6.18 9.46
N LEU A 149 6.72 -4.81 9.52
CA LEU A 149 6.41 -4.00 10.72
C LEU A 149 7.14 -4.45 12.00
N SER A 150 8.30 -5.10 11.89
CA SER A 150 8.95 -5.72 13.05
C SER A 150 9.36 -4.73 14.14
N SER A 151 9.60 -3.47 13.80
CA SER A 151 9.98 -2.42 14.75
C SER A 151 8.79 -1.64 15.33
N ASN A 152 7.56 -1.94 14.92
CA ASN A 152 6.39 -1.22 15.40
C ASN A 152 6.26 -1.35 16.92
N THR A 153 5.98 -0.25 17.60
CA THR A 153 5.74 -0.23 19.05
C THR A 153 4.31 0.20 19.37
N SER A 154 3.87 1.31 18.81
CA SER A 154 2.57 1.92 19.09
C SER A 154 1.81 2.39 17.83
N GLY A 155 2.44 2.32 16.65
CA GLY A 155 1.79 2.64 15.39
C GLY A 155 0.57 1.74 15.12
N SER A 156 -0.51 2.31 14.60
CA SER A 156 -1.78 1.61 14.39
C SER A 156 -2.29 1.74 12.96
N THR A 157 -3.17 0.83 12.55
CA THR A 157 -3.82 0.85 11.24
C THR A 157 -2.86 0.77 10.03
N ASN A 158 -1.67 0.20 10.23
CA ASN A 158 -0.70 0.02 9.16
C ASN A 158 -0.96 -1.29 8.39
N THR A 159 -0.69 -1.28 7.09
CA THR A 159 -0.72 -2.47 6.24
C THR A 159 0.63 -2.63 5.56
N ALA A 160 1.35 -3.69 5.87
CA ALA A 160 2.65 -4.05 5.32
C ALA A 160 2.59 -5.44 4.68
N VAL A 161 2.83 -5.54 3.40
CA VAL A 161 2.82 -6.80 2.65
C VAL A 161 4.11 -6.91 1.84
N GLY A 162 4.98 -7.80 2.25
CA GLY A 162 6.31 -8.04 1.71
C GLY A 162 7.33 -8.20 2.82
N ASP A 163 8.45 -8.87 2.54
CA ASP A 163 9.54 -8.98 3.47
C ASP A 163 10.11 -7.59 3.77
N ASP A 164 10.45 -7.31 5.01
CA ASP A 164 10.92 -6.00 5.48
C ASP A 164 10.00 -4.79 5.15
N ALA A 165 8.75 -5.02 4.74
CA ALA A 165 7.81 -3.92 4.51
C ALA A 165 7.56 -3.13 5.81
N LEU A 166 7.75 -1.79 5.80
CA LEU A 166 7.68 -0.90 6.96
C LEU A 166 8.58 -1.33 8.13
N PHE A 167 9.71 -1.97 7.85
CA PHE A 167 10.61 -2.56 8.84
C PHE A 167 10.99 -1.62 9.99
N SER A 168 11.33 -0.36 9.70
CA SER A 168 11.79 0.62 10.70
C SER A 168 10.66 1.44 11.32
N CYS A 169 9.41 1.23 10.93
CA CYS A 169 8.27 1.99 11.43
C CYS A 169 8.03 1.66 12.92
N THR A 170 8.10 2.69 13.78
CA THR A 170 7.97 2.53 15.25
C THR A 170 6.64 3.05 15.78
N GLU A 171 6.26 4.26 15.40
CA GLU A 171 5.09 4.98 15.90
C GLU A 171 4.15 5.44 14.78
N GLY A 172 4.62 5.36 13.51
CA GLY A 172 3.85 5.78 12.33
C GLY A 172 2.54 5.00 12.17
N SER A 173 1.48 5.71 11.79
CA SER A 173 0.13 5.13 11.69
C SER A 173 -0.51 5.34 10.32
N ALA A 174 -1.47 4.48 9.97
CA ALA A 174 -2.23 4.55 8.73
C ALA A 174 -1.36 4.50 7.46
N ASN A 175 -0.24 3.78 7.50
CA ASN A 175 0.63 3.58 6.34
C ASN A 175 0.29 2.30 5.61
N VAL A 176 0.43 2.31 4.29
CA VAL A 176 0.25 1.14 3.42
C VAL A 176 1.54 0.90 2.66
N ALA A 177 2.14 -0.28 2.81
CA ALA A 177 3.30 -0.71 2.06
C ALA A 177 3.04 -2.06 1.39
N LEU A 178 3.27 -2.13 0.09
CA LEU A 178 3.07 -3.33 -0.71
C LEU A 178 4.30 -3.57 -1.60
N GLY A 179 5.09 -4.53 -1.24
CA GLY A 179 6.32 -4.95 -1.88
C GLY A 179 7.43 -5.22 -0.87
N ASP A 180 8.42 -5.98 -1.28
CA ASP A 180 9.65 -6.24 -0.54
C ASP A 180 10.37 -4.93 -0.22
N GLU A 181 10.76 -4.70 1.03
CA GLU A 181 11.36 -3.44 1.53
C GLU A 181 10.53 -2.16 1.27
N ALA A 182 9.25 -2.27 0.94
CA ALA A 182 8.41 -1.10 0.71
C ALA A 182 8.28 -0.26 1.98
N GLY A 183 8.67 1.02 1.94
CA GLY A 183 8.65 1.93 3.08
C GLY A 183 9.57 1.55 4.24
N ALA A 184 10.56 0.67 4.04
CA ALA A 184 11.38 0.08 5.10
C ALA A 184 12.14 1.11 5.96
N ASN A 185 12.42 2.30 5.44
CA ASN A 185 13.12 3.37 6.13
C ASN A 185 12.19 4.41 6.83
N LEU A 186 10.87 4.27 6.71
CA LEU A 186 9.93 5.11 7.46
C LEU A 186 10.00 4.78 8.95
N THR A 187 10.00 5.79 9.83
CA THR A 187 10.03 5.57 11.29
C THR A 187 8.78 6.08 12.01
N THR A 188 8.39 7.32 11.80
CA THR A 188 7.30 7.98 12.55
C THR A 188 6.27 8.67 11.63
N GLY A 189 6.42 8.55 10.31
CA GLY A 189 5.51 9.18 9.36
C GLY A 189 4.14 8.50 9.29
N ASP A 190 3.10 9.29 8.97
CA ASP A 190 1.71 8.82 8.93
C ASP A 190 1.07 8.95 7.56
N GLN A 191 0.07 8.10 7.28
CA GLN A 191 -0.81 8.21 6.12
C GLN A 191 -0.08 8.15 4.78
N ASN A 192 0.98 7.34 4.69
CA ASN A 192 1.74 7.17 3.47
C ASN A 192 1.35 5.88 2.73
N VAL A 193 1.56 5.86 1.43
CA VAL A 193 1.35 4.70 0.57
C VAL A 193 2.62 4.43 -0.24
N TYR A 194 3.21 3.24 -0.07
CA TYR A 194 4.38 2.75 -0.79
C TYR A 194 4.01 1.50 -1.58
N ILE A 195 4.10 1.52 -2.89
CA ILE A 195 3.77 0.38 -3.75
C ILE A 195 4.93 0.06 -4.68
N GLY A 196 5.49 -1.13 -4.54
CA GLY A 196 6.62 -1.65 -5.30
C GLY A 196 7.78 -2.06 -4.40
N ALA A 197 8.60 -3.01 -4.85
CA ALA A 197 9.78 -3.43 -4.12
C ALA A 197 10.81 -2.30 -4.03
N GLY A 198 11.42 -2.11 -2.85
CA GLY A 198 12.45 -1.08 -2.60
C GLY A 198 11.95 0.36 -2.59
N VAL A 199 10.64 0.59 -2.64
CA VAL A 199 10.07 1.95 -2.61
C VAL A 199 10.30 2.58 -1.24
N SER A 200 11.28 3.46 -1.15
CA SER A 200 11.69 4.08 0.11
C SER A 200 10.94 5.38 0.41
N ALA A 201 10.74 5.68 1.70
CA ALA A 201 10.31 7.00 2.15
C ALA A 201 11.37 8.06 1.80
N GLY A 202 10.94 9.25 1.41
CA GLY A 202 11.84 10.37 1.13
C GLY A 202 12.45 10.97 2.39
N ALA A 203 11.74 10.84 3.52
CA ALA A 203 12.21 11.17 4.85
C ALA A 203 11.64 10.16 5.85
N VAL A 204 12.33 9.94 6.96
CA VAL A 204 11.92 8.95 7.99
C VAL A 204 10.61 9.31 8.71
N ASP A 205 10.18 10.54 8.59
CA ASP A 205 8.99 11.14 9.21
C ASP A 205 8.02 11.74 8.16
N GLU A 206 8.09 11.29 6.90
CA GLU A 206 7.22 11.88 5.85
C GLU A 206 5.74 11.61 6.10
N LEU A 207 4.89 12.51 5.62
CA LEU A 207 3.47 12.53 5.95
C LEU A 207 2.60 12.71 4.70
N ARG A 208 1.66 11.79 4.48
CA ARG A 208 0.67 11.84 3.38
C ARG A 208 1.28 11.78 1.98
N PHE A 209 2.27 10.94 1.78
CA PHE A 209 2.86 10.68 0.48
C PHE A 209 2.30 9.41 -0.16
N ILE A 210 2.18 9.43 -1.47
CA ILE A 210 1.91 8.23 -2.28
C ILE A 210 3.11 8.06 -3.20
N ARG A 211 3.83 6.93 -3.05
CA ARG A 211 4.97 6.54 -3.86
C ARG A 211 4.68 5.21 -4.53
N ILE A 212 4.77 5.17 -5.85
CA ILE A 212 4.55 3.96 -6.65
C ILE A 212 5.77 3.79 -7.55
N GLY A 213 6.46 2.64 -7.42
CA GLY A 213 7.71 2.36 -8.12
C GLY A 213 8.93 2.95 -7.42
N ASP A 214 10.07 2.27 -7.57
CA ASP A 214 11.35 2.67 -6.98
C ASP A 214 11.97 3.82 -7.79
N THR A 215 12.23 4.95 -7.13
CA THR A 215 12.83 6.15 -7.76
C THR A 215 14.31 6.00 -8.11
N SER A 216 14.96 4.90 -7.72
CA SER A 216 16.36 4.61 -8.10
C SER A 216 16.51 4.19 -9.55
N PHE A 217 15.42 3.79 -10.22
CA PHE A 217 15.39 3.43 -11.63
C PHE A 217 14.78 4.55 -12.47
N THR A 218 15.35 4.84 -13.62
CA THR A 218 14.91 5.90 -14.54
C THR A 218 13.89 5.44 -15.57
N ASP A 219 13.62 4.13 -15.67
CA ASP A 219 12.88 3.51 -16.76
C ASP A 219 11.55 2.88 -16.30
N TYR A 220 10.79 3.57 -15.44
CA TYR A 220 9.45 3.13 -15.05
C TYR A 220 8.39 3.74 -15.96
N ASP A 221 7.64 2.87 -16.64
CA ASP A 221 6.39 3.25 -17.29
C ASP A 221 5.21 3.03 -16.34
N CYS A 222 4.49 4.09 -16.00
CA CYS A 222 3.29 4.00 -15.18
C CYS A 222 2.03 3.95 -16.05
N PHE A 223 1.39 2.79 -16.14
CA PHE A 223 0.14 2.59 -16.86
C PHE A 223 -1.05 2.62 -15.90
N ILE A 224 -1.86 3.69 -15.94
CA ILE A 224 -3.11 3.75 -15.21
C ILE A 224 -4.26 3.47 -16.20
N ALA A 225 -4.80 2.24 -16.16
CA ALA A 225 -5.88 1.84 -17.06
C ALA A 225 -7.17 2.64 -16.80
N GLY A 226 -7.88 2.95 -17.87
CA GLY A 226 -9.20 3.60 -17.80
C GLY A 226 -9.18 5.13 -17.78
N ILE A 227 -8.01 5.78 -17.77
CA ILE A 227 -7.92 7.25 -17.92
C ILE A 227 -8.03 7.65 -19.38
N PHE A 228 -7.44 6.87 -20.29
CA PHE A 228 -7.47 7.18 -21.71
C PHE A 228 -8.85 6.95 -22.32
N GLY A 229 -9.34 7.93 -23.11
CA GLY A 229 -10.62 7.83 -23.82
C GLY A 229 -11.87 8.08 -22.97
N ARG A 230 -11.75 8.42 -21.69
CA ARG A 230 -12.86 8.93 -20.90
C ARG A 230 -13.07 10.41 -21.21
N GLY A 231 -14.30 10.76 -21.56
CA GLY A 231 -14.67 12.18 -21.64
C GLY A 231 -14.47 12.82 -20.26
N ILE A 232 -13.66 13.87 -20.22
CA ILE A 232 -13.52 14.71 -19.03
C ILE A 232 -14.46 15.90 -19.18
N ASP A 233 -15.13 16.27 -18.10
CA ASP A 233 -15.91 17.50 -18.07
C ASP A 233 -14.96 18.70 -18.23
N ALA A 234 -15.07 19.39 -19.36
CA ALA A 234 -14.20 20.53 -19.67
C ALA A 234 -14.32 21.68 -18.65
N GLY A 235 -15.41 21.74 -17.89
CA GLY A 235 -15.60 22.71 -16.82
C GLY A 235 -14.80 22.40 -15.55
N THR A 236 -14.39 21.14 -15.36
CA THR A 236 -13.65 20.68 -14.18
C THR A 236 -12.26 20.11 -14.51
N ALA A 237 -11.91 20.01 -15.80
CA ALA A 237 -10.63 19.49 -16.24
C ALA A 237 -9.47 20.37 -15.80
N VAL A 238 -8.45 19.76 -15.21
CA VAL A 238 -7.20 20.41 -14.81
C VAL A 238 -6.02 19.72 -15.51
N ILE A 239 -4.99 20.50 -15.85
CA ILE A 239 -3.74 19.93 -16.37
C ILE A 239 -3.02 19.27 -15.20
N VAL A 240 -2.70 17.98 -15.35
CA VAL A 240 -1.87 17.24 -14.42
C VAL A 240 -0.44 17.26 -14.98
N GLY A 241 0.50 17.69 -14.17
CA GLY A 241 1.91 17.70 -14.50
C GLY A 241 2.74 16.98 -13.45
N ILE A 242 3.95 16.61 -13.82
CA ILE A 242 4.96 16.03 -12.92
C ILE A 242 6.05 17.09 -12.73
N ASP A 243 6.36 17.44 -11.48
CA ASP A 243 7.45 18.37 -11.17
C ASP A 243 8.84 17.70 -11.22
N ALA A 244 9.90 18.48 -11.01
CA ALA A 244 11.28 17.99 -11.00
C ALA A 244 11.57 16.98 -9.86
N ASN A 245 10.71 16.91 -8.85
CA ASN A 245 10.77 15.94 -7.74
C ASN A 245 9.87 14.73 -8.00
N GLN A 246 9.43 14.53 -9.24
CA GLN A 246 8.53 13.44 -9.68
C GLN A 246 7.15 13.45 -8.99
N LYS A 247 6.76 14.56 -8.42
CA LYS A 247 5.48 14.72 -7.76
C LYS A 247 4.37 15.00 -8.78
N LEU A 248 3.36 14.15 -8.82
CA LEU A 248 2.16 14.36 -9.62
C LEU A 248 1.30 15.44 -8.95
N GLY A 249 0.93 16.44 -9.70
CA GLY A 249 0.10 17.52 -9.19
C GLY A 249 -0.52 18.35 -10.27
N THR A 250 -1.46 19.22 -9.91
CA THR A 250 -2.02 20.20 -10.83
C THR A 250 -1.09 21.40 -10.92
N VAL A 251 -0.49 21.61 -12.10
CA VAL A 251 0.42 22.74 -12.33
C VAL A 251 -0.29 23.80 -13.17
N PRO A 252 -0.55 24.98 -12.64
CA PRO A 252 -0.88 26.12 -13.48
C PRO A 252 0.41 26.63 -14.14
N ILE A 253 0.65 26.25 -15.41
CA ILE A 253 1.76 26.77 -16.20
C ILE A 253 1.21 27.82 -17.15
N ASN A 254 1.82 29.01 -17.19
CA ASN A 254 1.62 29.93 -18.29
C ASN A 254 2.50 29.50 -19.48
N VAL A 255 2.24 30.04 -20.65
CA VAL A 255 3.00 29.78 -21.90
C VAL A 255 4.51 30.06 -21.80
N ASN A 256 4.97 30.66 -20.71
CA ASN A 256 6.36 30.99 -20.43
C ASN A 256 6.99 30.10 -19.34
N GLY A 257 6.32 29.01 -18.91
CA GLY A 257 6.84 28.09 -17.90
C GLY A 257 6.86 28.66 -16.47
N VAL A 258 6.21 29.80 -16.23
CA VAL A 258 6.13 30.40 -14.90
C VAL A 258 4.89 29.86 -14.19
N SER A 259 5.06 29.36 -12.96
CA SER A 259 3.92 28.96 -12.12
C SER A 259 3.05 30.19 -11.81
N VAL A 260 1.79 30.10 -12.19
CA VAL A 260 0.78 31.14 -11.88
C VAL A 260 -0.16 30.61 -10.80
N PRO A 261 -0.67 31.47 -9.93
CA PRO A 261 -1.69 31.05 -8.97
C PRO A 261 -2.84 30.36 -9.69
N PHE A 262 -3.20 29.18 -9.26
CA PHE A 262 -4.26 28.37 -9.86
C PHE A 262 -5.60 29.12 -9.85
N LYS A 263 -6.06 29.53 -11.02
CA LYS A 263 -7.41 30.08 -11.23
C LYS A 263 -8.11 29.22 -12.28
N PRO A 264 -8.85 28.18 -11.87
CA PRO A 264 -9.52 27.24 -12.79
C PRO A 264 -10.37 27.95 -13.84
N GLN A 265 -11.12 28.99 -13.44
CA GLN A 265 -12.02 29.75 -14.30
C GLN A 265 -11.25 30.48 -15.43
N ALA A 266 -10.07 31.03 -15.13
CA ALA A 266 -9.27 31.74 -16.15
C ALA A 266 -8.74 30.81 -17.25
N MET A 267 -8.45 29.53 -16.94
CA MET A 267 -8.01 28.52 -17.93
C MET A 267 -9.18 28.07 -18.81
N VAL A 268 -10.37 27.90 -18.23
CA VAL A 268 -11.59 27.59 -18.99
C VAL A 268 -11.93 28.72 -19.95
N ASP A 269 -11.84 29.98 -19.50
CA ASP A 269 -12.12 31.15 -20.31
C ASP A 269 -11.14 31.31 -21.47
N GLU A 270 -9.85 30.99 -21.26
CA GLU A 270 -8.84 31.04 -22.34
C GLU A 270 -9.03 29.90 -23.34
N SER A 271 -9.36 28.70 -22.88
CA SER A 271 -9.68 27.56 -23.76
C SER A 271 -10.91 27.85 -24.62
N LEU A 272 -11.95 28.44 -24.07
CA LEU A 272 -13.16 28.87 -24.80
C LEU A 272 -12.83 29.95 -25.85
N LYS A 273 -11.94 30.90 -25.53
CA LYS A 273 -11.47 31.91 -26.50
C LYS A 273 -10.71 31.27 -27.65
N GLN A 274 -9.85 30.31 -27.37
CA GLN A 274 -9.10 29.58 -28.41
C GLN A 274 -10.04 28.75 -29.29
N GLN A 275 -11.03 28.07 -28.74
CA GLN A 275 -12.03 27.34 -29.52
C GLN A 275 -12.84 28.24 -30.44
N LYS A 276 -13.27 29.42 -29.98
CA LYS A 276 -13.96 30.43 -30.82
C LYS A 276 -13.05 30.89 -31.96
N ARG A 277 -11.77 31.14 -31.68
CA ARG A 277 -10.82 31.58 -32.73
C ARG A 277 -10.53 30.49 -33.75
N ILE A 278 -10.50 29.22 -33.35
CA ILE A 278 -10.39 28.09 -34.31
C ILE A 278 -11.62 28.05 -35.21
N ALA A 279 -12.83 28.15 -34.67
CA ALA A 279 -14.06 28.14 -35.45
C ALA A 279 -14.14 29.32 -36.43
N GLU A 280 -13.67 30.51 -36.06
CA GLU A 280 -13.58 31.68 -36.95
C GLU A 280 -12.56 31.46 -38.08
N LEU A 281 -11.42 30.85 -37.79
CA LEU A 281 -10.40 30.51 -38.79
C LEU A 281 -10.90 29.44 -39.78
N GLU A 282 -11.58 28.42 -39.27
CA GLU A 282 -12.20 27.37 -40.11
C GLU A 282 -13.25 27.97 -41.06
N GLY A 283 -14.10 28.88 -40.56
CA GLY A 283 -15.05 29.63 -41.41
C GLY A 283 -14.35 30.50 -42.47
N THR A 284 -13.21 31.09 -42.11
CA THR A 284 -12.42 31.90 -43.03
C THR A 284 -11.75 31.04 -44.13
N VAL A 285 -11.20 29.88 -43.77
CA VAL A 285 -10.63 28.89 -44.70
C VAL A 285 -11.70 28.35 -45.65
N ALA A 286 -12.89 28.03 -45.17
CA ALA A 286 -13.99 27.58 -46.01
C ALA A 286 -14.42 28.65 -47.02
N ARG A 287 -14.46 29.93 -46.65
CA ARG A 287 -14.78 31.04 -47.54
C ARG A 287 -13.69 31.24 -48.59
N LEU A 288 -12.42 31.20 -48.21
CA LEU A 288 -11.28 31.28 -49.14
C LEU A 288 -11.28 30.14 -50.17
N ALA A 289 -11.58 28.91 -49.70
CA ALA A 289 -11.71 27.76 -50.59
C ALA A 289 -12.83 27.94 -51.59
N GLY A 290 -13.96 28.53 -51.21
CA GLY A 290 -15.05 28.91 -52.10
C GLY A 290 -14.62 29.93 -53.14
N MET A 291 -13.90 30.97 -52.76
CA MET A 291 -13.39 32.00 -53.67
C MET A 291 -12.38 31.41 -54.66
N VAL A 292 -11.46 30.56 -54.24
CA VAL A 292 -10.50 29.85 -55.10
C VAL A 292 -11.22 28.98 -56.15
N LYS A 293 -12.26 28.27 -55.73
CA LYS A 293 -13.09 27.45 -56.66
C LYS A 293 -13.82 28.31 -57.71
N GLU A 294 -14.34 29.46 -57.29
CA GLU A 294 -14.97 30.42 -58.21
C GLU A 294 -13.98 31.05 -59.22
N GLN A 295 -12.81 31.45 -58.75
CA GLN A 295 -11.74 31.94 -59.60
C GLN A 295 -11.25 30.88 -60.61
N ALA A 296 -11.10 29.62 -60.17
CA ALA A 296 -10.75 28.49 -61.03
C ALA A 296 -11.80 28.32 -62.17
N ALA A 297 -13.09 28.42 -61.82
CA ALA A 297 -14.16 28.35 -62.83
C ALA A 297 -14.14 29.55 -63.81
N GLN A 298 -13.81 30.75 -63.33
CA GLN A 298 -13.65 31.93 -64.19
C GLN A 298 -12.44 31.78 -65.15
N ILE A 299 -11.32 31.27 -64.66
CA ILE A 299 -10.12 30.99 -65.49
C ILE A 299 -10.47 29.94 -66.54
N GLN A 300 -11.20 28.90 -66.26
CA GLN A 300 -11.63 27.91 -67.24
C GLN A 300 -12.54 28.50 -68.29
N LYS A 301 -13.47 29.41 -67.95
CA LYS A 301 -14.34 30.10 -68.89
C LYS A 301 -13.51 31.01 -69.87
N VAL A 302 -12.56 31.75 -69.31
CA VAL A 302 -11.66 32.63 -70.09
C VAL A 302 -10.77 31.79 -71.02
N SER A 303 -10.22 30.68 -70.57
CA SER A 303 -9.42 29.76 -71.34
C SER A 303 -10.22 29.18 -72.55
N ALA A 304 -11.47 28.75 -72.27
CA ALA A 304 -12.35 28.24 -73.33
C ALA A 304 -12.72 29.32 -74.36
N GLN A 305 -12.90 30.61 -73.98
CA GLN A 305 -13.14 31.70 -74.89
C GLN A 305 -11.93 32.02 -75.70
N LEU A 306 -10.72 31.93 -75.16
CA LEU A 306 -9.46 32.09 -75.87
C LEU A 306 -9.22 31.00 -76.91
N GLU A 307 -9.63 29.77 -76.68
CA GLU A 307 -9.53 28.68 -77.68
C GLU A 307 -10.51 28.87 -78.82
N VAL A 308 -11.74 29.35 -78.56
CA VAL A 308 -12.72 29.65 -79.59
C VAL A 308 -12.23 30.80 -80.52
N THR A 309 -11.52 31.80 -80.00
CA THR A 309 -10.96 32.91 -80.78
C THR A 309 -9.72 32.53 -81.60
N LYS A 310 -9.08 31.39 -81.28
CA LYS A 310 -7.92 30.85 -82.05
C LYS A 310 -8.31 29.86 -83.15
N ALA A 311 -9.62 29.54 -83.31
CA ALA A 311 -10.04 28.71 -84.44
C ALA A 311 -9.79 29.43 -85.76
N PRO A 312 -9.06 28.80 -86.73
CA PRO A 312 -8.74 29.44 -88.00
C PRO A 312 -10.04 29.72 -88.77
N GLN A 313 -10.23 31.00 -89.21
CA GLN A 313 -11.24 31.34 -90.23
C GLN A 313 -10.90 30.57 -91.48
N THR A 314 -11.67 29.54 -91.81
CA THR A 314 -11.60 28.92 -93.16
C THR A 314 -12.07 29.93 -94.16
N VAL A 315 -11.12 30.50 -94.89
CA VAL A 315 -11.36 31.34 -96.09
C VAL A 315 -11.93 30.40 -97.15
N ALA A 316 -13.21 30.55 -97.43
CA ALA A 316 -13.84 29.92 -98.61
C ALA A 316 -13.40 30.71 -99.86
N ASN A 317 -12.47 30.15 -100.62
CA ASN A 317 -12.21 30.60 -102.03
C ASN A 317 -13.21 29.88 -102.92
N LYS A 318 -13.89 30.74 -103.76
CA LYS A 318 -14.65 30.34 -104.90
C LYS A 318 -13.73 29.91 -106.03
#